data_3ac5f07ea8f72a96426fa259d2fa1daa
#
_entry.id   3ac5f07ea8f72a96426fa259d2fa1daa
#
_cell.length_a   1.000
_cell.length_b   1.000
_cell.length_c   1.000
_cell.angle_alpha   90.00
_cell.angle_beta   90.00
_cell.angle_gamma   90.00
#
_symmetry.space_group_name_H-M   'P 1'
#
loop_
_entity.id
_entity.type
_entity.pdbx_description
1 polymer ?
#
loop_
_entity_poly.entity_id
_entity_poly.type
_entity_poly.pdbx_seq_one_letter_code
_entity_poly.pdbx_strand_id
1 'polypeptide(L)'
;VTSTTQFDTVLDKGGTPSGRVTPLELRGLLLDGGELAVFDVRETGVHSRDGHILLSGSLPLSHLELSIASLVPRRQTRIVLYDGGDNILAERAAKKLAELGYGNISILSGGTAAWREAGYELFTGVNVIGKAFGEFVEHFYSTPHLSVSEVKSRIDAGDNIVVLDSRTLPEFQNFSIPGAIALPGAELVYRFHEVVKDPNSLVVVNCAGRTRSIIGAQALIDAGVPNKVASLENGTMAWLIEGLELDSGKSNFAPLPTGSALQEAIAAANRLKARFGLKTIDKQTLKHFQNEQDAGVRTLYLLDVRGQEEFAAGHLPGSRLAPGGQLVQQTGQWVGSRNSRIVLVDNADGVRSAITAAWLVRINWAEVYILEDALTGELVTGAETVDITLPNVETIDPATLHQEIENGSVIVIDLDTSLNYERGHIPKAYFAIRSRLADDAARLPGDGSIILTSSDGKLAAFAAVDLAAATHRPVRVVAGGTTAWRNAGLPLETGAIALLHPFEDIWRTPYQYKEQSQRFAAFREYLDWEIELVNQLNRDGTANFRTFAEDKQSV
;
A
#
# COMPACT_ATOMS: atom_id res chain seq x y z
N VAL A 1 -17.15 21.11 22.84
CA VAL A 1 -18.41 20.48 22.38
C VAL A 1 -18.27 20.37 20.86
N THR A 2 -17.67 19.28 20.39
CA THR A 2 -17.56 18.96 18.97
C THR A 2 -18.86 18.31 18.54
N SER A 3 -19.64 19.04 17.74
CA SER A 3 -20.82 18.51 17.05
C SER A 3 -20.33 17.47 16.03
N THR A 4 -20.46 16.19 16.35
CA THR A 4 -20.35 15.12 15.37
C THR A 4 -21.56 15.20 14.45
N THR A 5 -21.38 15.69 13.25
CA THR A 5 -22.38 15.61 12.19
C THR A 5 -22.56 14.12 11.86
N GLN A 6 -23.58 13.52 12.44
CA GLN A 6 -24.00 12.17 12.09
C GLN A 6 -24.75 12.31 10.77
N PHE A 7 -24.29 11.69 9.71
CA PHE A 7 -25.08 11.60 8.48
C PHE A 7 -26.23 10.64 8.78
N ASP A 8 -27.46 11.13 8.77
CA ASP A 8 -28.63 10.26 8.77
C ASP A 8 -28.62 9.48 7.46
N THR A 9 -28.15 8.24 7.51
CA THR A 9 -28.23 7.33 6.38
C THR A 9 -29.68 6.97 6.17
N VAL A 10 -30.38 7.72 5.35
CA VAL A 10 -31.72 7.37 4.89
C VAL A 10 -31.52 6.33 3.78
N LEU A 11 -31.90 5.10 4.03
CA LEU A 11 -32.02 4.11 2.96
C LEU A 11 -33.21 4.50 2.09
N ASP A 12 -33.02 4.55 0.79
CA ASP A 12 -34.15 4.68 -0.13
C ASP A 12 -35.02 3.41 -0.11
N LYS A 13 -36.16 3.43 -0.80
CA LYS A 13 -37.11 2.29 -0.84
C LYS A 13 -36.50 1.02 -1.45
N GLY A 14 -35.28 1.07 -1.97
CA GLY A 14 -34.51 -0.04 -2.53
C GLY A 14 -33.35 -0.51 -1.63
N GLY A 15 -33.17 0.07 -0.43
CA GLY A 15 -32.11 -0.32 0.51
C GLY A 15 -30.72 0.25 0.18
N THR A 16 -30.62 1.22 -0.74
CA THR A 16 -29.37 1.88 -1.10
C THR A 16 -29.10 3.06 -0.16
N PRO A 17 -27.83 3.27 0.32
CA PRO A 17 -27.48 4.44 1.10
C PRO A 17 -27.77 5.71 0.31
N SER A 18 -28.59 6.63 0.85
CA SER A 18 -29.02 7.84 0.16
C SER A 18 -28.15 9.07 0.43
N GLY A 19 -27.10 8.92 1.24
CA GLY A 19 -26.18 10.03 1.56
C GLY A 19 -25.37 10.45 0.33
N ARG A 20 -25.47 11.75 -0.03
CA ARG A 20 -24.63 12.34 -1.07
C ARG A 20 -23.93 13.56 -0.51
N VAL A 21 -22.71 13.79 -0.95
CA VAL A 21 -21.92 14.97 -0.62
C VAL A 21 -21.46 15.68 -1.90
N THR A 22 -21.43 16.98 -1.86
CA THR A 22 -20.82 17.81 -2.90
C THR A 22 -19.30 17.87 -2.73
N PRO A 23 -18.53 18.32 -3.75
CA PRO A 23 -17.09 18.55 -3.59
C PRO A 23 -16.74 19.51 -2.44
N LEU A 24 -17.51 20.55 -2.23
CA LEU A 24 -17.29 21.51 -1.14
C LEU A 24 -17.51 20.87 0.24
N GLU A 25 -18.57 20.08 0.40
CA GLU A 25 -18.85 19.34 1.64
C GLU A 25 -17.77 18.30 1.92
N LEU A 26 -17.34 17.53 0.90
CA LEU A 26 -16.25 16.57 1.07
C LEU A 26 -14.95 17.26 1.50
N ARG A 27 -14.62 18.43 0.88
CA ARG A 27 -13.46 19.19 1.30
C ARG A 27 -13.57 19.64 2.77
N GLY A 28 -14.75 20.05 3.20
CA GLY A 28 -15.03 20.36 4.61
C GLY A 28 -14.78 19.14 5.52
N LEU A 29 -15.28 17.96 5.14
CA LEU A 29 -15.07 16.70 5.88
C LEU A 29 -13.60 16.28 5.96
N LEU A 30 -12.83 16.51 4.90
CA LEU A 30 -11.38 16.21 4.88
C LEU A 30 -10.59 17.05 5.89
N LEU A 31 -11.12 18.23 6.27
CA LEU A 31 -10.48 19.21 7.13
C LEU A 31 -11.09 19.32 8.54
N ASP A 32 -12.21 18.62 8.83
CA ASP A 32 -12.94 18.74 10.10
C ASP A 32 -12.27 18.04 11.30
N GLY A 33 -11.21 17.26 11.06
CA GLY A 33 -10.48 16.51 12.08
C GLY A 33 -11.22 15.28 12.63
N GLY A 34 -12.41 14.96 12.15
CA GLY A 34 -13.14 13.74 12.50
C GLY A 34 -12.63 12.52 11.74
N GLU A 35 -12.92 11.31 12.26
CA GLU A 35 -12.60 10.08 11.51
C GLU A 35 -13.37 10.03 10.19
N LEU A 36 -12.63 9.79 9.10
CA LEU A 36 -13.17 9.75 7.75
C LEU A 36 -12.36 8.78 6.88
N ALA A 37 -13.05 7.93 6.15
CA ALA A 37 -12.49 7.11 5.08
C ALA A 37 -13.05 7.59 3.73
N VAL A 38 -12.18 7.95 2.80
CA VAL A 38 -12.57 8.36 1.44
C VAL A 38 -11.95 7.39 0.45
N PHE A 39 -12.75 6.80 -0.43
CA PHE A 39 -12.28 5.80 -1.37
C PHE A 39 -12.71 6.05 -2.81
N ASP A 40 -11.73 5.92 -3.69
CA ASP A 40 -11.94 5.71 -5.12
C ASP A 40 -12.27 4.24 -5.36
N VAL A 41 -13.43 3.96 -5.94
CA VAL A 41 -13.88 2.58 -6.20
C VAL A 41 -13.60 2.11 -7.61
N ARG A 42 -12.95 2.95 -8.43
CA ARG A 42 -12.42 2.54 -9.75
C ARG A 42 -11.22 1.61 -9.57
N GLU A 43 -10.88 0.87 -10.62
CA GLU A 43 -9.68 0.04 -10.62
C GLU A 43 -8.41 0.89 -10.38
N THR A 44 -7.41 0.31 -9.71
CA THR A 44 -6.20 1.05 -9.31
C THR A 44 -5.42 1.62 -10.50
N GLY A 45 -5.47 0.96 -11.66
CA GLY A 45 -4.89 1.50 -12.89
C GLY A 45 -5.58 2.76 -13.39
N VAL A 46 -6.91 2.80 -13.30
CA VAL A 46 -7.73 3.99 -13.64
C VAL A 46 -7.52 5.10 -12.61
N HIS A 47 -7.58 4.77 -11.32
CA HIS A 47 -7.30 5.67 -10.19
C HIS A 47 -5.97 6.41 -10.39
N SER A 48 -4.91 5.67 -10.71
CA SER A 48 -3.56 6.23 -10.86
C SER A 48 -3.37 7.03 -12.14
N ARG A 49 -4.02 6.65 -13.24
CA ARG A 49 -3.89 7.30 -14.54
C ARG A 49 -4.72 8.57 -14.66
N ASP A 50 -6.00 8.49 -14.27
CA ASP A 50 -7.00 9.55 -14.53
C ASP A 50 -7.10 10.57 -13.39
N GLY A 51 -6.40 10.29 -12.28
CA GLY A 51 -6.32 11.14 -11.11
C GLY A 51 -7.35 10.83 -10.03
N HIS A 52 -6.96 11.13 -8.79
CA HIS A 52 -7.72 10.86 -7.56
C HIS A 52 -7.55 12.00 -6.54
N ILE A 53 -8.40 12.03 -5.53
CA ILE A 53 -8.33 12.98 -4.42
C ILE A 53 -7.16 12.60 -3.50
N LEU A 54 -6.28 13.56 -3.14
CA LEU A 54 -5.03 13.31 -2.40
C LEU A 54 -5.22 12.47 -1.13
N LEU A 55 -6.23 12.80 -0.33
CA LEU A 55 -6.48 12.18 0.97
C LEU A 55 -7.46 11.00 0.89
N SER A 56 -7.58 10.37 -0.28
CA SER A 56 -8.37 9.16 -0.49
C SER A 56 -7.50 7.92 -0.67
N GLY A 57 -8.06 6.76 -0.33
CA GLY A 57 -7.51 5.45 -0.66
C GLY A 57 -8.08 4.89 -1.96
N SER A 58 -7.42 3.89 -2.53
CA SER A 58 -7.95 3.05 -3.60
C SER A 58 -8.66 1.83 -3.00
N LEU A 59 -9.94 1.66 -3.30
CA LEU A 59 -10.75 0.50 -2.91
C LEU A 59 -11.55 0.02 -4.13
N PRO A 60 -10.89 -0.60 -5.12
CA PRO A 60 -11.56 -1.06 -6.32
C PRO A 60 -12.78 -1.92 -6.01
N LEU A 61 -13.91 -1.67 -6.69
CA LEU A 61 -15.12 -2.48 -6.54
C LEU A 61 -14.84 -3.97 -6.75
N SER A 62 -13.87 -4.30 -7.60
CA SER A 62 -13.42 -5.68 -7.84
C SER A 62 -12.92 -6.38 -6.57
N HIS A 63 -12.27 -5.66 -5.65
CA HIS A 63 -11.63 -6.21 -4.45
C HIS A 63 -12.30 -5.78 -3.13
N LEU A 64 -13.45 -5.12 -3.19
CA LEU A 64 -14.05 -4.44 -2.06
C LEU A 64 -14.24 -5.35 -0.84
N GLU A 65 -14.86 -6.51 -1.02
CA GLU A 65 -15.15 -7.45 0.08
C GLU A 65 -13.89 -8.05 0.71
N LEU A 66 -12.83 -8.17 -0.10
CA LEU A 66 -11.53 -8.69 0.37
C LEU A 66 -10.73 -7.67 1.18
N SER A 67 -11.03 -6.37 1.04
CA SER A 67 -10.15 -5.29 1.55
C SER A 67 -10.79 -4.44 2.63
N ILE A 68 -12.10 -4.23 2.59
CA ILE A 68 -12.76 -3.22 3.42
C ILE A 68 -12.63 -3.47 4.92
N ALA A 69 -12.72 -4.72 5.39
CA ALA A 69 -12.63 -5.03 6.81
C ALA A 69 -11.27 -4.65 7.41
N SER A 70 -10.19 -4.81 6.63
CA SER A 70 -8.84 -4.41 7.02
C SER A 70 -8.64 -2.90 6.95
N LEU A 71 -9.20 -2.24 5.92
CA LEU A 71 -9.05 -0.80 5.71
C LEU A 71 -9.94 0.03 6.63
N VAL A 72 -11.12 -0.46 6.99
CA VAL A 72 -12.09 0.24 7.85
C VAL A 72 -12.67 -0.76 8.86
N PRO A 73 -11.93 -1.09 9.93
CA PRO A 73 -12.37 -2.13 10.88
C PRO A 73 -13.61 -1.74 11.68
N ARG A 74 -13.90 -0.42 11.84
CA ARG A 74 -15.10 0.07 12.56
C ARG A 74 -16.25 0.34 11.60
N ARG A 75 -17.36 -0.41 11.73
CA ARG A 75 -18.53 -0.33 10.83
C ARG A 75 -19.25 1.02 10.83
N GLN A 76 -19.13 1.81 11.90
CA GLN A 76 -19.75 3.13 12.05
C GLN A 76 -18.88 4.28 11.51
N THR A 77 -17.70 4.00 10.97
CA THR A 77 -16.83 5.01 10.35
C THR A 77 -17.56 5.73 9.22
N ARG A 78 -17.40 7.06 9.15
CA ARG A 78 -17.88 7.84 7.99
C ARG A 78 -17.10 7.44 6.75
N ILE A 79 -17.80 6.98 5.73
CA ILE A 79 -17.20 6.55 4.46
C ILE A 79 -17.76 7.44 3.34
N VAL A 80 -16.88 7.99 2.51
CA VAL A 80 -17.27 8.64 1.26
C VAL A 80 -16.67 7.86 0.11
N LEU A 81 -17.52 7.44 -0.83
CA LEU A 81 -17.14 6.72 -2.03
C LEU A 81 -17.23 7.65 -3.24
N TYR A 82 -16.36 7.45 -4.21
CA TYR A 82 -16.45 8.15 -5.48
C TYR A 82 -15.89 7.31 -6.64
N ASP A 83 -16.29 7.70 -7.85
CA ASP A 83 -15.79 7.17 -9.11
C ASP A 83 -15.43 8.30 -10.11
N GLY A 84 -15.51 8.03 -11.40
CA GLY A 84 -15.18 9.00 -12.46
C GLY A 84 -16.19 10.14 -12.62
N GLY A 85 -17.48 9.93 -12.23
CA GLY A 85 -18.49 10.98 -12.35
C GLY A 85 -19.93 10.51 -12.56
N ASP A 86 -20.16 9.31 -13.13
CA ASP A 86 -21.50 8.75 -13.35
C ASP A 86 -22.12 8.16 -12.05
N ASN A 87 -21.32 7.96 -11.03
CA ASN A 87 -21.64 7.37 -9.74
C ASN A 87 -22.09 5.89 -9.78
N ILE A 88 -22.02 5.20 -10.91
CA ILE A 88 -22.47 3.81 -11.07
C ILE A 88 -21.65 2.86 -10.19
N LEU A 89 -20.32 2.96 -10.25
CA LEU A 89 -19.44 2.11 -9.43
C LEU A 89 -19.57 2.47 -7.94
N ALA A 90 -19.69 3.75 -7.61
CA ALA A 90 -19.84 4.22 -6.24
C ALA A 90 -21.16 3.73 -5.61
N GLU A 91 -22.26 3.70 -6.35
CA GLU A 91 -23.56 3.16 -5.89
C GLU A 91 -23.50 1.64 -5.68
N ARG A 92 -22.87 0.90 -6.60
CA ARG A 92 -22.64 -0.55 -6.46
C ARG A 92 -21.78 -0.86 -5.23
N ALA A 93 -20.71 -0.09 -5.02
CA ALA A 93 -19.86 -0.23 -3.84
C ALA A 93 -20.60 0.10 -2.54
N ALA A 94 -21.38 1.17 -2.52
CA ALA A 94 -22.18 1.56 -1.36
C ALA A 94 -23.19 0.46 -0.97
N LYS A 95 -23.87 -0.16 -1.94
CA LYS A 95 -24.77 -1.29 -1.71
C LYS A 95 -24.04 -2.47 -1.08
N LYS A 96 -22.89 -2.89 -1.65
CA LYS A 96 -22.09 -3.99 -1.10
C LYS A 96 -21.59 -3.69 0.33
N LEU A 97 -21.15 -2.46 0.61
CA LEU A 97 -20.74 -2.05 1.95
C LEU A 97 -21.91 -2.08 2.94
N ALA A 98 -23.11 -1.68 2.54
CA ALA A 98 -24.30 -1.77 3.38
C ALA A 98 -24.65 -3.24 3.71
N GLU A 99 -24.56 -4.15 2.74
CA GLU A 99 -24.72 -5.59 2.92
C GLU A 99 -23.69 -6.17 3.90
N LEU A 100 -22.47 -5.58 3.94
CA LEU A 100 -21.41 -5.92 4.89
C LEU A 100 -21.56 -5.22 6.26
N GLY A 101 -22.64 -4.46 6.48
CA GLY A 101 -22.99 -3.83 7.76
C GLY A 101 -22.37 -2.45 8.00
N TYR A 102 -21.82 -1.78 6.97
CA TYR A 102 -21.41 -0.38 7.08
C TYR A 102 -22.62 0.53 6.94
N GLY A 103 -22.90 1.36 7.95
CA GLY A 103 -24.13 2.16 8.01
C GLY A 103 -23.96 3.65 7.75
N ASN A 104 -22.72 4.16 7.61
CA ASN A 104 -22.45 5.60 7.49
C ASN A 104 -21.72 5.89 6.19
N ILE A 105 -22.42 5.71 5.07
CA ILE A 105 -21.88 5.79 3.71
C ILE A 105 -22.50 6.97 2.98
N SER A 106 -21.67 7.74 2.30
CA SER A 106 -22.06 8.79 1.35
C SER A 106 -21.33 8.62 0.03
N ILE A 107 -21.88 9.20 -1.04
CA ILE A 107 -21.28 9.20 -2.37
C ILE A 107 -20.97 10.66 -2.77
N LEU A 108 -19.76 10.90 -3.28
CA LEU A 108 -19.40 12.19 -3.88
C LEU A 108 -20.18 12.38 -5.19
N SER A 109 -21.11 13.30 -5.21
CA SER A 109 -21.92 13.61 -6.39
C SER A 109 -21.02 14.05 -7.56
N GLY A 110 -21.12 13.33 -8.68
CA GLY A 110 -20.34 13.59 -9.88
C GLY A 110 -18.84 13.25 -9.78
N GLY A 111 -18.43 12.52 -8.74
CA GLY A 111 -17.10 11.91 -8.61
C GLY A 111 -15.92 12.84 -8.86
N THR A 112 -14.85 12.31 -9.50
CA THR A 112 -13.66 13.11 -9.83
C THR A 112 -13.95 14.21 -10.86
N ALA A 113 -14.95 14.06 -11.71
CA ALA A 113 -15.35 15.10 -12.66
C ALA A 113 -15.83 16.34 -11.92
N ALA A 114 -16.79 16.20 -11.00
CA ALA A 114 -17.30 17.32 -10.21
C ALA A 114 -16.24 17.93 -9.27
N TRP A 115 -15.32 17.10 -8.73
CA TRP A 115 -14.18 17.58 -7.94
C TRP A 115 -13.30 18.54 -8.75
N ARG A 116 -12.96 18.15 -9.98
CA ARG A 116 -12.17 18.98 -10.92
C ARG A 116 -12.94 20.23 -11.34
N GLU A 117 -14.24 20.13 -11.64
CA GLU A 117 -15.09 21.27 -12.00
C GLU A 117 -15.21 22.31 -10.86
N ALA A 118 -15.14 21.84 -9.60
CA ALA A 118 -15.09 22.72 -8.43
C ALA A 118 -13.72 23.41 -8.24
N GLY A 119 -12.75 23.15 -9.12
CA GLY A 119 -11.41 23.75 -9.10
C GLY A 119 -10.44 23.09 -8.12
N TYR A 120 -10.70 21.85 -7.68
CA TYR A 120 -9.83 21.11 -6.77
C TYR A 120 -8.87 20.19 -7.53
N GLU A 121 -7.67 20.00 -6.95
CA GLU A 121 -6.61 19.18 -7.53
C GLU A 121 -6.96 17.68 -7.56
N LEU A 122 -6.54 17.01 -8.63
CA LEU A 122 -6.53 15.55 -8.75
C LEU A 122 -5.10 15.08 -8.97
N PHE A 123 -4.67 14.10 -8.21
CA PHE A 123 -3.32 13.56 -8.22
C PHE A 123 -3.26 12.26 -9.01
N THR A 124 -2.31 12.12 -9.91
CA THR A 124 -2.02 10.88 -10.63
C THR A 124 -1.00 10.02 -9.87
N GLY A 125 -0.82 8.76 -10.27
CA GLY A 125 0.11 7.83 -9.64
C GLY A 125 -0.46 7.09 -8.43
N VAL A 126 0.39 6.37 -7.71
CA VAL A 126 0.02 5.59 -6.52
C VAL A 126 0.84 6.02 -5.31
N ASN A 127 0.28 5.85 -4.12
CA ASN A 127 0.91 6.22 -2.84
C ASN A 127 1.34 7.69 -2.80
N VAL A 128 0.54 8.56 -3.39
CA VAL A 128 0.91 9.96 -3.63
C VAL A 128 1.21 10.70 -2.34
N ILE A 129 0.43 10.47 -1.27
CA ILE A 129 0.67 11.16 0.01
C ILE A 129 2.06 10.84 0.59
N GLY A 130 2.51 9.57 0.50
CA GLY A 130 3.84 9.18 0.96
C GLY A 130 4.96 9.76 0.10
N LYS A 131 4.76 9.84 -1.22
CA LYS A 131 5.73 10.43 -2.15
C LYS A 131 5.82 11.94 -1.97
N ALA A 132 4.69 12.61 -1.94
CA ALA A 132 4.60 14.03 -1.67
C ALA A 132 5.20 14.42 -0.31
N PHE A 133 5.04 13.54 0.69
CA PHE A 133 5.70 13.70 1.99
C PHE A 133 7.22 13.56 1.88
N GLY A 134 7.74 12.62 1.07
CA GLY A 134 9.17 12.49 0.82
C GLY A 134 9.79 13.76 0.21
N GLU A 135 9.13 14.34 -0.79
CA GLU A 135 9.56 15.61 -1.40
C GLU A 135 9.45 16.78 -0.40
N PHE A 136 8.38 16.81 0.41
CA PHE A 136 8.28 17.77 1.52
C PHE A 136 9.46 17.65 2.50
N VAL A 137 9.85 16.43 2.87
CA VAL A 137 11.00 16.17 3.77
C VAL A 137 12.30 16.71 3.17
N GLU A 138 12.57 16.43 1.89
CA GLU A 138 13.78 16.94 1.24
C GLU A 138 13.85 18.46 1.27
N HIS A 139 12.77 19.13 0.89
CA HIS A 139 12.71 20.61 0.85
C HIS A 139 12.77 21.22 2.25
N PHE A 140 12.00 20.68 3.20
CA PHE A 140 11.89 21.28 4.53
C PHE A 140 13.15 21.10 5.39
N TYR A 141 13.75 19.88 5.34
CA TYR A 141 14.95 19.55 6.13
C TYR A 141 16.25 19.77 5.37
N SER A 142 16.21 20.13 4.10
CA SER A 142 17.38 20.21 3.22
C SER A 142 18.21 18.91 3.24
N THR A 143 17.54 17.76 3.18
CA THR A 143 18.16 16.44 3.26
C THR A 143 19.27 16.34 2.21
N PRO A 144 20.54 16.07 2.58
CA PRO A 144 21.63 16.00 1.62
C PRO A 144 21.41 14.90 0.59
N HIS A 145 21.76 15.17 -0.66
CA HIS A 145 21.75 14.18 -1.74
C HIS A 145 23.05 14.25 -2.56
N LEU A 146 23.35 13.16 -3.26
CA LEU A 146 24.46 13.04 -4.18
C LEU A 146 23.95 12.48 -5.51
N SER A 147 24.49 13.01 -6.61
CA SER A 147 24.21 12.48 -7.94
C SER A 147 24.81 11.08 -8.13
N VAL A 148 24.30 10.34 -9.11
CA VAL A 148 24.83 9.03 -9.48
C VAL A 148 26.29 9.13 -9.89
N SER A 149 26.68 10.15 -10.68
CA SER A 149 28.05 10.37 -11.13
C SER A 149 29.02 10.62 -9.97
N GLU A 150 28.60 11.37 -8.92
CA GLU A 150 29.42 11.59 -7.72
C GLU A 150 29.59 10.30 -6.91
N VAL A 151 28.52 9.54 -6.70
CA VAL A 151 28.58 8.26 -5.98
C VAL A 151 29.43 7.25 -6.73
N LYS A 152 29.24 7.12 -8.05
CA LYS A 152 30.02 6.21 -8.90
C LYS A 152 31.53 6.57 -8.89
N SER A 153 31.84 7.85 -9.02
CA SER A 153 33.24 8.32 -8.98
C SER A 153 33.94 7.98 -7.66
N ARG A 154 33.22 8.11 -6.53
CA ARG A 154 33.76 7.75 -5.20
C ARG A 154 33.94 6.25 -5.03
N ILE A 155 33.02 5.43 -5.52
CA ILE A 155 33.15 3.97 -5.54
C ILE A 155 34.37 3.55 -6.34
N ASP A 156 34.55 4.13 -7.54
CA ASP A 156 35.69 3.81 -8.43
C ASP A 156 37.04 4.27 -7.87
N ALA A 157 37.05 5.37 -7.12
CA ALA A 157 38.23 5.85 -6.41
C ALA A 157 38.60 5.00 -5.18
N GLY A 158 37.70 4.10 -4.74
CA GLY A 158 37.88 3.32 -3.52
C GLY A 158 37.72 4.14 -2.24
N ASP A 159 36.94 5.23 -2.32
CA ASP A 159 36.61 6.05 -1.16
C ASP A 159 35.87 5.20 -0.09
N ASN A 160 35.93 5.64 1.17
CA ASN A 160 35.21 5.02 2.28
C ASN A 160 33.72 5.39 2.20
N ILE A 161 32.99 4.68 1.34
CA ILE A 161 31.57 4.88 1.07
C ILE A 161 30.78 3.57 1.31
N VAL A 162 29.58 3.69 1.89
CA VAL A 162 28.66 2.58 2.09
C VAL A 162 27.31 2.94 1.48
N VAL A 163 26.81 2.10 0.57
CA VAL A 163 25.50 2.27 -0.06
C VAL A 163 24.48 1.36 0.66
N LEU A 164 23.44 1.96 1.21
CA LEU A 164 22.34 1.27 1.91
C LEU A 164 21.07 1.34 1.06
N ASP A 165 20.49 0.19 0.74
CA ASP A 165 19.28 0.11 -0.06
C ASP A 165 18.03 -0.01 0.84
N SER A 166 17.19 1.00 0.81
CA SER A 166 15.99 1.13 1.65
C SER A 166 14.74 0.44 1.06
N ARG A 167 14.87 -0.22 -0.08
CA ARG A 167 13.78 -0.95 -0.73
C ARG A 167 13.49 -2.27 0.01
N THR A 168 12.39 -2.94 -0.37
CA THR A 168 12.09 -4.27 0.16
C THR A 168 13.13 -5.30 -0.26
N LEU A 169 13.27 -6.38 0.51
CA LEU A 169 14.22 -7.45 0.18
C LEU A 169 13.95 -8.07 -1.21
N PRO A 170 12.69 -8.35 -1.63
CA PRO A 170 12.43 -8.82 -2.99
C PRO A 170 12.83 -7.82 -4.09
N GLU A 171 12.64 -6.51 -3.88
CA GLU A 171 13.12 -5.49 -4.83
C GLU A 171 14.64 -5.50 -4.94
N PHE A 172 15.35 -5.60 -3.81
CA PHE A 172 16.81 -5.67 -3.76
C PHE A 172 17.33 -6.93 -4.45
N GLN A 173 16.74 -8.09 -4.20
CA GLN A 173 17.11 -9.35 -4.85
C GLN A 173 16.88 -9.31 -6.37
N ASN A 174 15.80 -8.67 -6.81
CA ASN A 174 15.53 -8.55 -8.24
C ASN A 174 16.65 -7.78 -8.95
N PHE A 175 17.06 -6.63 -8.39
CA PHE A 175 18.23 -5.86 -8.83
C PHE A 175 18.66 -4.87 -7.75
N SER A 176 19.97 -4.56 -7.68
CA SER A 176 20.55 -3.62 -6.71
C SER A 176 21.81 -2.95 -7.26
N ILE A 177 22.16 -1.81 -6.68
CA ILE A 177 23.46 -1.17 -6.97
C ILE A 177 24.57 -2.11 -6.52
N PRO A 178 25.64 -2.31 -7.34
CA PRO A 178 26.77 -3.17 -6.97
C PRO A 178 27.38 -2.79 -5.62
N GLY A 179 27.52 -3.77 -4.74
CA GLY A 179 28.08 -3.57 -3.39
C GLY A 179 27.12 -3.00 -2.35
N ALA A 180 25.88 -2.64 -2.70
CA ALA A 180 24.90 -2.15 -1.75
C ALA A 180 24.51 -3.21 -0.72
N ILE A 181 24.06 -2.75 0.46
CA ILE A 181 23.54 -3.58 1.55
C ILE A 181 22.05 -3.28 1.72
N ALA A 182 21.21 -4.31 1.77
CA ALA A 182 19.79 -4.16 1.96
C ALA A 182 19.43 -3.85 3.42
N LEU A 183 18.83 -2.68 3.64
CA LEU A 183 18.25 -2.23 4.90
C LEU A 183 16.89 -1.55 4.62
N PRO A 184 15.79 -2.30 4.53
CA PRO A 184 14.48 -1.73 4.25
C PRO A 184 14.05 -0.68 5.28
N GLY A 185 13.56 0.46 4.84
CA GLY A 185 12.90 1.52 5.59
C GLY A 185 13.23 1.64 7.09
N ALA A 186 12.35 1.11 7.96
CA ALA A 186 12.54 1.17 9.41
C ALA A 186 13.73 0.35 9.93
N GLU A 187 14.27 -0.57 9.14
CA GLU A 187 15.47 -1.35 9.47
C GLU A 187 16.76 -0.50 9.35
N LEU A 188 16.74 0.63 8.64
CA LEU A 188 17.91 1.48 8.45
C LEU A 188 18.56 1.86 9.79
N VAL A 189 17.84 2.53 10.67
CA VAL A 189 18.37 2.93 11.99
C VAL A 189 18.59 1.70 12.88
N TYR A 190 17.71 0.70 12.80
CA TYR A 190 17.78 -0.50 13.64
C TYR A 190 19.07 -1.30 13.42
N ARG A 191 19.45 -1.52 12.16
CA ARG A 191 20.60 -2.35 11.78
C ARG A 191 21.86 -1.55 11.40
N PHE A 192 21.79 -0.22 11.42
CA PHE A 192 22.83 0.67 10.95
C PHE A 192 24.22 0.31 11.50
N HIS A 193 24.34 0.23 12.83
CA HIS A 193 25.60 -0.02 13.52
C HIS A 193 26.13 -1.45 13.38
N GLU A 194 25.37 -2.39 12.80
CA GLU A 194 25.88 -3.71 12.42
C GLU A 194 26.68 -3.66 11.14
N VAL A 195 26.35 -2.77 10.20
CA VAL A 195 26.95 -2.73 8.86
C VAL A 195 27.87 -1.54 8.64
N VAL A 196 27.65 -0.41 9.33
CA VAL A 196 28.49 0.79 9.25
C VAL A 196 29.32 0.91 10.52
N LYS A 197 30.56 0.42 10.50
CA LYS A 197 31.44 0.36 11.66
C LYS A 197 32.37 1.58 11.79
N ASP A 198 32.74 2.21 10.66
CA ASP A 198 33.62 3.37 10.65
C ASP A 198 32.78 4.67 10.64
N PRO A 199 32.89 5.52 11.68
CA PRO A 199 32.14 6.79 11.74
C PRO A 199 32.54 7.79 10.64
N ASN A 200 33.64 7.57 9.94
CA ASN A 200 34.09 8.42 8.83
C ASN A 200 33.56 7.96 7.47
N SER A 201 32.90 6.80 7.39
CA SER A 201 32.30 6.37 6.13
C SER A 201 31.22 7.36 5.67
N LEU A 202 31.24 7.71 4.39
CA LEU A 202 30.10 8.37 3.74
C LEU A 202 28.99 7.36 3.53
N VAL A 203 27.81 7.62 4.06
CA VAL A 203 26.65 6.75 3.92
C VAL A 203 25.71 7.32 2.86
N VAL A 204 25.41 6.51 1.86
CA VAL A 204 24.47 6.88 0.79
C VAL A 204 23.25 5.94 0.85
N VAL A 205 22.08 6.51 1.07
CA VAL A 205 20.83 5.74 1.08
C VAL A 205 20.22 5.74 -0.31
N ASN A 206 19.94 4.56 -0.82
CA ASN A 206 19.35 4.32 -2.15
C ASN A 206 17.92 3.81 -2.08
N CYS A 207 17.13 4.09 -3.12
CA CYS A 207 15.87 3.40 -3.42
C CYS A 207 15.64 3.28 -4.95
N ALA A 208 14.40 3.11 -5.39
CA ALA A 208 14.08 3.04 -6.82
C ALA A 208 14.09 4.41 -7.51
N GLY A 209 13.51 5.42 -6.88
CA GLY A 209 13.44 6.81 -7.32
C GLY A 209 13.93 7.74 -6.20
N ARG A 210 12.98 8.40 -5.50
CA ARG A 210 13.29 9.49 -4.55
C ARG A 210 12.85 9.19 -3.11
N THR A 211 11.57 8.99 -2.88
CA THR A 211 10.89 9.01 -1.56
C THR A 211 11.60 8.24 -0.45
N ARG A 212 11.88 6.95 -0.64
CA ARG A 212 12.43 6.07 0.42
C ARG A 212 13.90 6.40 0.74
N SER A 213 14.69 6.84 -0.24
CA SER A 213 16.07 7.25 0.01
C SER A 213 16.13 8.57 0.78
N ILE A 214 15.30 9.53 0.45
CA ILE A 214 15.16 10.81 1.17
C ILE A 214 14.75 10.57 2.62
N ILE A 215 13.62 9.87 2.83
CA ILE A 215 13.11 9.53 4.15
C ILE A 215 14.15 8.71 4.94
N GLY A 216 14.82 7.76 4.31
CA GLY A 216 15.83 6.92 4.94
C GLY A 216 17.08 7.69 5.35
N ALA A 217 17.60 8.58 4.48
CA ALA A 217 18.72 9.44 4.82
C ALA A 217 18.37 10.38 5.98
N GLN A 218 17.22 11.03 5.93
CA GLN A 218 16.76 11.90 7.01
C GLN A 218 16.52 11.12 8.32
N ALA A 219 16.04 9.86 8.25
CA ALA A 219 15.89 9.02 9.44
C ALA A 219 17.22 8.77 10.16
N LEU A 220 18.30 8.51 9.43
CA LEU A 220 19.64 8.35 10.00
C LEU A 220 20.15 9.65 10.61
N ILE A 221 19.95 10.78 9.93
CA ILE A 221 20.30 12.12 10.44
C ILE A 221 19.53 12.42 11.72
N ASP A 222 18.20 12.22 11.75
CA ASP A 222 17.34 12.43 12.91
C ASP A 222 17.73 11.51 14.10
N ALA A 223 18.17 10.29 13.80
CA ALA A 223 18.67 9.33 14.77
C ALA A 223 20.04 9.72 15.35
N GLY A 224 20.73 10.70 14.74
CA GLY A 224 22.01 11.22 15.21
C GLY A 224 23.17 10.25 14.99
N VAL A 225 23.21 9.57 13.85
CA VAL A 225 24.39 8.76 13.47
C VAL A 225 25.60 9.67 13.24
N PRO A 226 26.83 9.23 13.59
CA PRO A 226 28.01 10.08 13.49
C PRO A 226 28.47 10.32 12.06
N ASN A 227 28.01 9.52 11.13
CA ASN A 227 28.41 9.53 9.73
C ASN A 227 27.81 10.70 8.95
N LYS A 228 28.50 11.13 7.89
CA LYS A 228 27.87 11.94 6.84
C LYS A 228 26.89 11.07 6.07
N VAL A 229 25.66 11.53 5.94
CA VAL A 229 24.58 10.80 5.27
C VAL A 229 24.03 11.62 4.11
N ALA A 230 23.77 10.99 2.98
CA ALA A 230 23.08 11.58 1.85
C ALA A 230 22.11 10.55 1.21
N SER A 231 21.09 11.02 0.53
CA SER A 231 20.29 10.19 -0.38
C SER A 231 20.95 10.08 -1.75
N LEU A 232 20.81 8.96 -2.44
CA LEU A 232 21.14 8.88 -3.86
C LEU A 232 20.05 9.55 -4.67
N GLU A 233 20.38 10.59 -5.39
CA GLU A 233 19.45 11.34 -6.22
C GLU A 233 18.86 10.43 -7.30
N ASN A 234 17.52 10.35 -7.34
CA ASN A 234 16.76 9.57 -8.32
C ASN A 234 17.05 8.05 -8.36
N GLY A 235 17.79 7.53 -7.39
CA GLY A 235 17.94 6.11 -7.09
C GLY A 235 18.41 5.22 -8.25
N THR A 236 17.90 3.98 -8.29
CA THR A 236 18.24 3.02 -9.35
C THR A 236 17.70 3.43 -10.72
N MET A 237 16.68 4.31 -10.82
CA MET A 237 16.24 4.85 -12.10
C MET A 237 17.32 5.70 -12.74
N ALA A 238 17.90 6.65 -11.98
CA ALA A 238 19.01 7.47 -12.49
C ALA A 238 20.26 6.63 -12.79
N TRP A 239 20.56 5.63 -11.94
CA TRP A 239 21.66 4.70 -12.18
C TRP A 239 21.58 4.03 -13.57
N LEU A 240 20.39 3.55 -13.93
CA LEU A 240 20.14 2.96 -15.25
C LEU A 240 20.14 3.99 -16.40
N ILE A 241 19.61 5.20 -16.16
CA ILE A 241 19.60 6.28 -17.16
C ILE A 241 21.03 6.70 -17.53
N GLU A 242 21.96 6.68 -16.57
CA GLU A 242 23.39 6.95 -16.80
C GLU A 242 24.14 5.77 -17.44
N GLY A 243 23.43 4.69 -17.79
CA GLY A 243 23.99 3.52 -18.48
C GLY A 243 24.78 2.58 -17.58
N LEU A 244 24.62 2.68 -16.27
CA LEU A 244 25.28 1.82 -15.30
C LEU A 244 24.50 0.53 -15.07
N GLU A 245 25.22 -0.56 -14.81
CA GLU A 245 24.65 -1.87 -14.58
C GLU A 245 24.22 -2.06 -13.12
N LEU A 246 23.18 -2.87 -12.92
CA LEU A 246 22.72 -3.33 -11.62
C LEU A 246 23.02 -4.81 -11.44
N ASP A 247 23.33 -5.22 -10.22
CA ASP A 247 23.41 -6.61 -9.83
C ASP A 247 22.02 -7.23 -9.71
N SER A 248 21.90 -8.54 -9.95
CA SER A 248 20.69 -9.34 -9.73
C SER A 248 20.94 -10.51 -8.80
N GLY A 249 19.90 -10.98 -8.07
CA GLY A 249 19.96 -12.17 -7.23
C GLY A 249 20.83 -12.01 -5.98
N LYS A 250 21.20 -10.79 -5.60
CA LYS A 250 22.02 -10.55 -4.41
C LYS A 250 21.23 -10.72 -3.12
N SER A 251 21.90 -11.20 -2.08
CA SER A 251 21.36 -11.45 -0.73
C SER A 251 22.21 -10.80 0.36
N ASN A 252 22.85 -9.66 0.04
CA ASN A 252 23.62 -8.89 1.02
C ASN A 252 22.67 -8.14 1.96
N PHE A 253 22.06 -8.87 2.90
CA PHE A 253 21.11 -8.34 3.88
C PHE A 253 21.83 -8.05 5.19
N ALA A 254 21.54 -6.90 5.79
CA ALA A 254 22.06 -6.57 7.11
C ALA A 254 21.52 -7.54 8.17
N PRO A 255 22.37 -8.09 9.05
CA PRO A 255 21.90 -8.95 10.15
C PRO A 255 21.13 -8.14 11.21
N LEU A 256 20.42 -8.85 12.09
CA LEU A 256 19.80 -8.22 13.27
C LEU A 256 20.91 -7.66 14.20
N PRO A 257 20.68 -6.50 14.84
CA PRO A 257 21.69 -5.89 15.68
C PRO A 257 21.86 -6.67 16.99
N THR A 258 23.12 -6.73 17.45
CA THR A 258 23.50 -7.38 18.69
C THR A 258 24.45 -6.50 19.50
N GLY A 259 24.62 -6.80 20.79
CA GLY A 259 25.62 -6.13 21.64
C GLY A 259 25.52 -4.60 21.61
N SER A 260 26.65 -3.95 21.30
CA SER A 260 26.73 -2.47 21.26
C SER A 260 25.90 -1.86 20.14
N ALA A 261 25.78 -2.52 18.98
CA ALA A 261 24.98 -2.02 17.87
C ALA A 261 23.48 -1.93 18.24
N LEU A 262 22.97 -2.90 18.98
CA LEU A 262 21.60 -2.85 19.53
C LEU A 262 21.44 -1.71 20.54
N GLN A 263 22.42 -1.49 21.43
CA GLN A 263 22.37 -0.41 22.41
C GLN A 263 22.36 0.98 21.74
N GLU A 264 23.15 1.16 20.69
CA GLU A 264 23.14 2.40 19.90
C GLU A 264 21.79 2.62 19.19
N ALA A 265 21.19 1.55 18.63
CA ALA A 265 19.87 1.62 18.00
C ALA A 265 18.78 2.02 19.03
N ILE A 266 18.81 1.43 20.25
CA ILE A 266 17.88 1.79 21.34
C ILE A 266 18.10 3.26 21.76
N ALA A 267 19.36 3.71 21.89
CA ALA A 267 19.66 5.09 22.22
C ALA A 267 19.12 6.06 21.14
N ALA A 268 19.26 5.70 19.87
CA ALA A 268 18.68 6.46 18.75
C ALA A 268 17.15 6.51 18.83
N ALA A 269 16.49 5.38 19.09
CA ALA A 269 15.03 5.32 19.27
C ALA A 269 14.56 6.23 20.42
N ASN A 270 15.29 6.26 21.53
CA ASN A 270 14.96 7.14 22.66
C ASN A 270 15.13 8.62 22.32
N ARG A 271 16.16 8.99 21.53
CA ARG A 271 16.29 10.36 20.98
C ARG A 271 15.10 10.73 20.12
N LEU A 272 14.67 9.84 19.21
CA LEU A 272 13.49 10.08 18.36
C LEU A 272 12.20 10.21 19.16
N LYS A 273 12.00 9.35 20.19
CA LYS A 273 10.83 9.45 21.10
C LYS A 273 10.78 10.82 21.77
N ALA A 274 11.91 11.29 22.29
CA ALA A 274 11.99 12.60 22.96
C ALA A 274 11.76 13.76 21.97
N ARG A 275 12.46 13.74 20.82
CA ARG A 275 12.39 14.81 19.81
C ARG A 275 10.99 15.01 19.24
N PHE A 276 10.30 13.93 18.90
CA PHE A 276 8.98 13.98 18.26
C PHE A 276 7.81 13.80 19.22
N GLY A 277 8.08 13.73 20.54
CA GLY A 277 7.03 13.57 21.56
C GLY A 277 6.18 12.32 21.34
N LEU A 278 6.83 11.19 20.97
CA LEU A 278 6.13 9.96 20.65
C LEU A 278 5.45 9.39 21.89
N LYS A 279 4.19 8.96 21.72
CA LYS A 279 3.36 8.45 22.82
C LYS A 279 3.56 6.94 22.94
N THR A 280 3.81 6.46 24.16
CA THR A 280 3.81 5.03 24.50
C THR A 280 2.57 4.67 25.29
N ILE A 281 2.09 3.44 25.15
CA ILE A 281 0.96 2.89 25.90
C ILE A 281 1.28 1.48 26.38
N ASP A 282 0.64 1.10 27.48
CA ASP A 282 0.65 -0.25 28.02
C ASP A 282 -0.51 -1.11 27.47
N LYS A 283 -0.53 -2.39 27.80
CA LYS A 283 -1.58 -3.33 27.40
C LYS A 283 -2.95 -3.01 27.97
N GLN A 284 -3.01 -2.35 29.14
CA GLN A 284 -4.28 -1.93 29.72
C GLN A 284 -4.92 -0.82 28.88
N THR A 285 -4.13 0.15 28.46
CA THR A 285 -4.56 1.22 27.54
C THR A 285 -4.95 0.66 26.17
N LEU A 286 -4.20 -0.32 25.63
CA LEU A 286 -4.57 -1.00 24.40
C LEU A 286 -5.94 -1.68 24.55
N LYS A 287 -6.18 -2.39 25.66
CA LYS A 287 -7.48 -3.02 25.93
C LYS A 287 -8.61 -2.01 26.01
N HIS A 288 -8.36 -0.84 26.58
CA HIS A 288 -9.34 0.25 26.56
C HIS A 288 -9.65 0.72 25.13
N PHE A 289 -8.64 0.89 24.27
CA PHE A 289 -8.82 1.27 22.87
C PHE A 289 -9.60 0.21 22.06
N GLN A 290 -9.33 -1.08 22.32
CA GLN A 290 -10.09 -2.17 21.71
C GLN A 290 -11.56 -2.12 22.13
N ASN A 291 -11.87 -1.92 23.42
CA ASN A 291 -13.24 -1.79 23.90
C ASN A 291 -13.98 -0.58 23.28
N GLU A 292 -13.29 0.55 23.05
CA GLU A 292 -13.87 1.70 22.36
C GLU A 292 -14.18 1.38 20.88
N GLN A 293 -13.32 0.60 20.21
CA GLN A 293 -13.60 0.14 18.84
C GLN A 293 -14.80 -0.81 18.80
N ASP A 294 -14.87 -1.79 19.70
CA ASP A 294 -15.96 -2.76 19.80
C ASP A 294 -17.30 -2.05 20.11
N ALA A 295 -17.26 -0.99 20.90
CA ALA A 295 -18.40 -0.12 21.19
C ALA A 295 -18.74 0.85 20.04
N GLY A 296 -18.01 0.81 18.92
CA GLY A 296 -18.21 1.68 17.77
C GLY A 296 -17.83 3.15 17.98
N VAL A 297 -17.03 3.46 19.00
CA VAL A 297 -16.65 4.83 19.36
C VAL A 297 -15.49 5.35 18.52
N ARG A 298 -14.40 4.57 18.37
CA ARG A 298 -13.21 5.01 17.66
C ARG A 298 -12.47 3.86 16.95
N THR A 299 -11.95 4.14 15.76
CA THR A 299 -11.21 3.15 14.97
C THR A 299 -9.81 2.95 15.52
N LEU A 300 -9.40 1.68 15.64
CA LEU A 300 -8.07 1.25 16.06
C LEU A 300 -7.42 0.38 14.98
N TYR A 301 -6.17 0.70 14.64
CA TYR A 301 -5.31 -0.16 13.84
C TYR A 301 -4.17 -0.66 14.73
N LEU A 302 -4.04 -1.97 14.85
CA LEU A 302 -2.95 -2.62 15.57
C LEU A 302 -1.99 -3.20 14.54
N LEU A 303 -0.81 -2.55 14.37
CA LEU A 303 0.09 -2.81 13.25
C LEU A 303 1.46 -3.25 13.74
N ASP A 304 1.88 -4.46 13.32
CA ASP A 304 3.20 -5.01 13.61
C ASP A 304 4.20 -4.54 12.54
N VAL A 305 5.19 -3.77 12.96
CA VAL A 305 6.16 -3.12 12.06
C VAL A 305 7.40 -3.95 11.76
N ARG A 306 7.45 -5.19 12.26
CA ARG A 306 8.54 -6.13 12.05
C ARG A 306 8.51 -6.77 10.67
N GLY A 307 9.49 -7.65 10.41
CA GLY A 307 9.53 -8.46 9.19
C GLY A 307 8.52 -9.61 9.19
N GLN A 308 8.21 -10.12 8.00
CA GLN A 308 7.25 -11.20 7.81
C GLN A 308 7.62 -12.48 8.57
N GLU A 309 8.91 -12.84 8.62
CA GLU A 309 9.38 -14.03 9.32
C GLU A 309 9.20 -13.91 10.84
N GLU A 310 9.51 -12.72 11.40
CA GLU A 310 9.32 -12.44 12.82
C GLU A 310 7.84 -12.44 13.19
N PHE A 311 6.99 -11.86 12.35
CA PHE A 311 5.53 -11.88 12.52
C PHE A 311 5.00 -13.32 12.50
N ALA A 312 5.39 -14.12 11.52
CA ALA A 312 4.95 -15.51 11.40
C ALA A 312 5.44 -16.41 12.56
N ALA A 313 6.60 -16.10 13.12
CA ALA A 313 7.13 -16.83 14.29
C ALA A 313 6.34 -16.54 15.57
N GLY A 314 5.73 -15.34 15.69
CA GLY A 314 4.86 -14.99 16.80
C GLY A 314 4.47 -13.52 16.79
N HIS A 315 3.16 -13.23 16.80
CA HIS A 315 2.62 -11.87 16.80
C HIS A 315 1.45 -11.73 17.79
N LEU A 316 1.16 -10.49 18.13
CA LEU A 316 0.05 -10.18 19.04
C LEU A 316 -1.30 -10.50 18.37
N PRO A 317 -2.23 -11.20 19.06
CA PRO A 317 -3.57 -11.47 18.50
C PRO A 317 -4.25 -10.20 18.01
N GLY A 318 -4.78 -10.24 16.76
CA GLY A 318 -5.45 -9.11 16.12
C GLY A 318 -4.50 -8.05 15.54
N SER A 319 -3.17 -8.20 15.65
CA SER A 319 -2.25 -7.34 14.92
C SER A 319 -2.15 -7.76 13.44
N ARG A 320 -1.92 -6.76 12.58
CA ARG A 320 -1.68 -6.94 11.15
C ARG A 320 -0.23 -6.64 10.84
N LEU A 321 0.34 -7.42 9.93
CA LEU A 321 1.70 -7.17 9.45
C LEU A 321 1.75 -5.90 8.59
N ALA A 322 2.54 -4.93 9.00
CA ALA A 322 2.74 -3.66 8.31
C ALA A 322 4.20 -3.19 8.45
N PRO A 323 5.16 -3.81 7.72
CA PRO A 323 6.57 -3.46 7.85
C PRO A 323 6.78 -1.94 7.80
N GLY A 324 7.49 -1.38 8.79
CA GLY A 324 7.45 0.06 9.07
C GLY A 324 7.77 0.97 7.89
N GLY A 325 8.74 0.58 7.03
CA GLY A 325 9.06 1.34 5.82
C GLY A 325 7.93 1.37 4.80
N GLN A 326 7.22 0.25 4.62
CA GLN A 326 6.08 0.14 3.72
C GLN A 326 4.85 0.88 4.29
N LEU A 327 4.62 0.77 5.60
CA LEU A 327 3.55 1.50 6.28
C LEU A 327 3.69 3.03 6.10
N VAL A 328 4.90 3.58 6.20
CA VAL A 328 5.17 5.00 5.98
C VAL A 328 4.94 5.39 4.52
N GLN A 329 5.45 4.61 3.56
CA GLN A 329 5.33 4.92 2.13
C GLN A 329 3.88 4.81 1.63
N GLN A 330 3.09 3.90 2.19
CA GLN A 330 1.79 3.48 1.69
C GLN A 330 0.71 3.59 2.76
N THR A 331 0.79 4.58 3.65
CA THR A 331 -0.09 4.70 4.83
C THR A 331 -1.56 4.45 4.52
N GLY A 332 -2.09 5.01 3.44
CA GLY A 332 -3.50 4.84 3.05
C GLY A 332 -3.89 3.41 2.62
N GLN A 333 -2.95 2.54 2.32
CA GLN A 333 -3.22 1.11 2.02
C GLN A 333 -3.33 0.25 3.30
N TRP A 334 -2.84 0.75 4.42
CA TRP A 334 -2.91 0.10 5.72
C TRP A 334 -3.99 0.70 6.61
N VAL A 335 -4.18 2.00 6.50
CA VAL A 335 -5.03 2.81 7.38
C VAL A 335 -6.01 3.61 6.53
N GLY A 336 -7.15 3.02 6.21
CA GLY A 336 -8.15 3.64 5.35
C GLY A 336 -8.93 4.78 6.02
N SER A 337 -9.03 4.77 7.36
CA SER A 337 -9.70 5.83 8.12
C SER A 337 -8.68 6.85 8.67
N ARG A 338 -8.75 8.08 8.18
CA ARG A 338 -7.94 9.19 8.71
C ARG A 338 -8.44 9.61 10.10
N ASN A 339 -7.55 10.26 10.85
CA ASN A 339 -7.80 10.73 12.22
C ASN A 339 -8.18 9.62 13.22
N SER A 340 -7.95 8.36 12.87
CA SER A 340 -8.11 7.18 13.70
C SER A 340 -6.94 6.99 14.68
N ARG A 341 -6.86 5.84 15.35
CA ARG A 341 -5.71 5.45 16.18
C ARG A 341 -4.89 4.36 15.50
N ILE A 342 -3.57 4.53 15.53
CA ILE A 342 -2.58 3.51 15.16
C ILE A 342 -1.82 3.13 16.41
N VAL A 343 -1.74 1.84 16.72
CA VAL A 343 -0.86 1.28 17.75
C VAL A 343 0.15 0.38 17.05
N LEU A 344 1.43 0.71 17.22
CA LEU A 344 2.54 -0.01 16.63
C LEU A 344 3.04 -1.10 17.57
N VAL A 345 3.21 -2.30 17.03
CA VAL A 345 3.75 -3.49 17.69
C VAL A 345 5.16 -3.75 17.17
N ASP A 346 6.11 -3.98 18.08
CA ASP A 346 7.51 -4.27 17.77
C ASP A 346 8.11 -5.20 18.83
N ASN A 347 9.37 -5.57 18.68
CA ASN A 347 10.16 -6.22 19.73
C ASN A 347 10.32 -5.30 20.97
N ALA A 348 10.79 -5.88 22.07
CA ALA A 348 10.95 -5.15 23.33
C ALA A 348 11.91 -3.94 23.26
N ASP A 349 12.82 -3.92 22.29
CA ASP A 349 13.71 -2.77 22.03
C ASP A 349 12.95 -1.55 21.48
N GLY A 350 11.82 -1.73 20.80
CA GLY A 350 10.93 -0.70 20.29
C GLY A 350 11.56 0.26 19.27
N VAL A 351 12.64 -0.15 18.60
CA VAL A 351 13.40 0.74 17.71
C VAL A 351 12.63 1.00 16.41
N ARG A 352 12.14 -0.05 15.75
CA ARG A 352 11.40 0.08 14.49
C ARG A 352 10.08 0.82 14.67
N SER A 353 9.39 0.56 15.80
CA SER A 353 8.17 1.29 16.15
C SER A 353 8.43 2.77 16.41
N ALA A 354 9.54 3.14 17.04
CA ALA A 354 9.91 4.54 17.27
C ALA A 354 10.22 5.26 15.96
N ILE A 355 10.97 4.63 15.03
CA ILE A 355 11.28 5.18 13.70
C ILE A 355 9.99 5.36 12.90
N THR A 356 9.15 4.33 12.84
CA THR A 356 7.88 4.36 12.11
C THR A 356 6.94 5.43 12.69
N ALA A 357 6.79 5.49 14.02
CA ALA A 357 5.98 6.50 14.70
C ALA A 357 6.46 7.92 14.39
N ALA A 358 7.78 8.16 14.41
CA ALA A 358 8.36 9.47 14.12
C ALA A 358 7.98 9.98 12.71
N TRP A 359 7.84 9.08 11.74
CA TRP A 359 7.37 9.44 10.40
C TRP A 359 5.85 9.60 10.34
N LEU A 360 5.08 8.67 10.92
CA LEU A 360 3.62 8.72 10.89
C LEU A 360 3.05 9.96 11.60
N VAL A 361 3.66 10.40 12.70
CA VAL A 361 3.23 11.65 13.38
C VAL A 361 3.50 12.89 12.53
N ARG A 362 4.56 12.88 11.68
CA ARG A 362 4.86 13.95 10.73
C ARG A 362 3.93 13.93 9.52
N ILE A 363 3.59 12.76 8.99
CA ILE A 363 2.56 12.61 7.93
C ILE A 363 1.19 13.11 8.43
N ASN A 364 0.92 12.99 9.72
CA ASN A 364 -0.31 13.46 10.36
C ASN A 364 -1.59 12.81 9.81
N TRP A 365 -1.51 11.51 9.50
CA TRP A 365 -2.65 10.74 9.00
C TRP A 365 -3.61 10.30 10.10
N ALA A 366 -3.07 9.91 11.26
CA ALA A 366 -3.80 9.38 12.41
C ALA A 366 -3.03 9.69 13.72
N GLU A 367 -3.64 9.42 14.88
CA GLU A 367 -2.94 9.40 16.16
C GLU A 367 -2.10 8.13 16.26
N VAL A 368 -0.83 8.27 16.66
CA VAL A 368 0.13 7.17 16.69
C VAL A 368 0.60 6.89 18.11
N TYR A 369 0.63 5.62 18.48
CA TYR A 369 1.08 5.10 19.76
C TYR A 369 2.03 3.93 19.56
N ILE A 370 2.99 3.76 20.46
CA ILE A 370 3.90 2.62 20.54
C ILE A 370 3.45 1.75 21.70
N LEU A 371 3.22 0.46 21.48
CA LEU A 371 2.88 -0.49 22.54
C LEU A 371 4.15 -1.00 23.21
N GLU A 372 4.28 -0.73 24.52
CA GLU A 372 5.36 -1.28 25.33
C GLU A 372 5.11 -2.76 25.64
N ASP A 373 6.20 -3.53 25.73
CA ASP A 373 6.16 -4.99 26.00
C ASP A 373 5.13 -5.75 25.16
N ALA A 374 5.02 -5.35 23.89
CA ALA A 374 3.97 -5.80 22.97
C ALA A 374 3.89 -7.33 22.86
N LEU A 375 5.03 -7.99 22.76
CA LEU A 375 5.14 -9.44 22.49
C LEU A 375 5.25 -10.29 23.75
N THR A 376 4.87 -9.78 24.91
CA THR A 376 4.78 -10.58 26.15
C THR A 376 3.39 -11.23 26.26
N GLY A 377 3.31 -12.47 26.79
CA GLY A 377 2.06 -13.20 26.98
C GLY A 377 1.69 -14.07 25.78
N GLU A 378 0.39 -14.22 25.52
CA GLU A 378 -0.11 -15.08 24.43
C GLU A 378 0.18 -14.46 23.06
N LEU A 379 0.79 -15.24 22.17
CA LEU A 379 1.06 -14.90 20.78
C LEU A 379 0.42 -15.93 19.85
N VAL A 380 0.06 -15.49 18.66
CA VAL A 380 -0.37 -16.36 17.56
C VAL A 380 0.75 -16.51 16.52
N THR A 381 0.79 -17.62 15.84
CA THR A 381 1.82 -17.94 14.83
C THR A 381 1.19 -18.11 13.44
N GLY A 382 2.01 -17.97 12.40
CA GLY A 382 1.55 -18.10 11.01
C GLY A 382 1.31 -16.75 10.32
N ALA A 383 0.65 -16.81 9.17
CA ALA A 383 0.32 -15.61 8.41
C ALA A 383 -0.84 -14.84 9.03
N GLU A 384 -0.93 -13.55 8.69
CA GLU A 384 -2.11 -12.75 9.02
C GLU A 384 -3.38 -13.43 8.52
N THR A 385 -4.39 -13.54 9.40
CA THR A 385 -5.71 -14.05 9.03
C THR A 385 -6.70 -12.91 8.98
N VAL A 386 -7.24 -12.63 7.80
CA VAL A 386 -8.39 -11.73 7.66
C VAL A 386 -9.64 -12.59 7.62
N ASP A 387 -10.56 -12.33 8.53
CA ASP A 387 -11.84 -13.06 8.57
C ASP A 387 -12.74 -12.57 7.44
N ILE A 388 -12.72 -13.31 6.34
CA ILE A 388 -13.54 -13.06 5.15
C ILE A 388 -14.49 -14.24 4.97
N THR A 389 -15.77 -13.99 5.11
CA THR A 389 -16.79 -14.99 4.79
C THR A 389 -16.93 -15.12 3.28
N LEU A 390 -16.43 -16.23 2.72
CA LEU A 390 -16.58 -16.50 1.31
C LEU A 390 -17.98 -17.00 0.97
N PRO A 391 -18.54 -16.62 -0.19
CA PRO A 391 -19.80 -17.16 -0.64
C PRO A 391 -19.67 -18.65 -0.97
N ASN A 392 -20.74 -19.40 -0.74
CA ASN A 392 -20.82 -20.81 -1.15
C ASN A 392 -21.09 -20.88 -2.66
N VAL A 393 -20.13 -21.37 -3.43
CA VAL A 393 -20.16 -21.46 -4.90
C VAL A 393 -19.76 -22.86 -5.36
N GLU A 394 -20.25 -23.26 -6.52
CA GLU A 394 -19.83 -24.52 -7.13
C GLU A 394 -18.35 -24.45 -7.53
N THR A 395 -17.58 -25.48 -7.22
CA THR A 395 -16.16 -25.55 -7.52
C THR A 395 -15.82 -26.69 -8.48
N ILE A 396 -14.69 -26.55 -9.16
CA ILE A 396 -14.10 -27.58 -10.00
C ILE A 396 -12.64 -27.77 -9.61
N ASP A 397 -12.18 -29.02 -9.51
CA ASP A 397 -10.78 -29.32 -9.24
C ASP A 397 -9.91 -29.10 -10.50
N PRO A 398 -8.60 -28.78 -10.32
CA PRO A 398 -7.72 -28.48 -11.45
C PRO A 398 -7.58 -29.60 -12.48
N ALA A 399 -7.58 -30.87 -12.07
CA ALA A 399 -7.39 -32.00 -12.98
C ALA A 399 -8.63 -32.23 -13.87
N THR A 400 -9.82 -32.13 -13.29
CA THR A 400 -11.10 -32.18 -14.04
C THR A 400 -11.20 -31.00 -15.02
N LEU A 401 -10.85 -29.80 -14.56
CA LEU A 401 -10.85 -28.63 -15.42
C LEU A 401 -9.90 -28.78 -16.61
N HIS A 402 -8.72 -29.34 -16.41
CA HIS A 402 -7.76 -29.59 -17.48
C HIS A 402 -8.38 -30.46 -18.59
N GLN A 403 -9.10 -31.53 -18.24
CA GLN A 403 -9.80 -32.38 -19.20
C GLN A 403 -10.94 -31.60 -19.93
N GLU A 404 -11.71 -30.78 -19.20
CA GLU A 404 -12.80 -30.00 -19.80
C GLU A 404 -12.27 -28.92 -20.78
N ILE A 405 -11.11 -28.32 -20.49
CA ILE A 405 -10.45 -27.36 -21.41
C ILE A 405 -10.01 -28.07 -22.72
N GLU A 406 -9.47 -29.27 -22.62
CA GLU A 406 -9.06 -30.03 -23.81
C GLU A 406 -10.25 -30.43 -24.68
N ASN A 407 -11.36 -30.80 -24.06
CA ASN A 407 -12.61 -31.12 -24.75
C ASN A 407 -13.36 -29.89 -25.30
N GLY A 408 -12.92 -28.68 -24.97
CA GLY A 408 -13.54 -27.45 -25.44
C GLY A 408 -14.94 -27.16 -24.86
N SER A 409 -15.28 -27.77 -23.71
CA SER A 409 -16.63 -27.69 -23.11
C SER A 409 -16.81 -26.50 -22.16
N VAL A 410 -15.72 -25.76 -21.87
CA VAL A 410 -15.73 -24.66 -20.90
C VAL A 410 -15.02 -23.42 -21.40
N ILE A 411 -15.34 -22.29 -20.79
CA ILE A 411 -14.62 -21.03 -20.91
C ILE A 411 -13.99 -20.73 -19.56
N VAL A 412 -12.68 -20.47 -19.56
CA VAL A 412 -11.96 -20.05 -18.36
C VAL A 412 -11.77 -18.54 -18.38
N ILE A 413 -12.07 -17.88 -17.26
CA ILE A 413 -11.88 -16.44 -17.07
C ILE A 413 -11.00 -16.25 -15.85
N ASP A 414 -9.86 -15.59 -16.06
CA ASP A 414 -8.91 -15.26 -15.03
C ASP A 414 -9.14 -13.82 -14.56
N LEU A 415 -9.37 -13.68 -13.23
CA LEU A 415 -9.65 -12.42 -12.55
C LEU A 415 -8.47 -11.94 -11.70
N ASP A 416 -7.32 -12.59 -11.84
CA ASP A 416 -6.10 -12.15 -11.17
C ASP A 416 -5.63 -10.80 -11.73
N THR A 417 -4.61 -10.22 -11.11
CA THR A 417 -4.02 -9.00 -11.67
C THR A 417 -3.48 -9.26 -13.07
N SER A 418 -3.57 -8.26 -13.94
CA SER A 418 -3.04 -8.34 -15.30
C SER A 418 -1.57 -8.75 -15.33
N LEU A 419 -0.79 -8.38 -14.32
CA LEU A 419 0.61 -8.74 -14.19
C LEU A 419 0.80 -10.23 -13.87
N ASN A 420 -0.03 -10.80 -13.00
CA ASN A 420 -0.01 -12.23 -12.70
C ASN A 420 -0.49 -13.06 -13.89
N TYR A 421 -1.54 -12.59 -14.57
CA TYR A 421 -2.01 -13.20 -15.81
C TYR A 421 -0.91 -13.27 -16.88
N GLU A 422 -0.19 -12.17 -17.12
CA GLU A 422 0.93 -12.16 -18.08
C GLU A 422 2.06 -13.10 -17.70
N ARG A 423 2.32 -13.27 -16.39
CA ARG A 423 3.36 -14.18 -15.88
C ARG A 423 3.01 -15.65 -16.01
N GLY A 424 1.73 -15.98 -15.91
CA GLY A 424 1.27 -17.37 -16.03
C GLY A 424 -0.18 -17.57 -15.62
N HIS A 425 -1.01 -17.93 -16.60
CA HIS A 425 -2.44 -18.21 -16.44
C HIS A 425 -2.79 -19.61 -16.94
N ILE A 426 -3.98 -20.10 -16.60
CA ILE A 426 -4.53 -21.36 -17.09
C ILE A 426 -4.68 -21.28 -18.61
N PRO A 427 -4.29 -22.32 -19.39
CA PRO A 427 -4.36 -22.30 -20.84
C PRO A 427 -5.75 -21.92 -21.37
N LYS A 428 -5.80 -21.09 -22.40
CA LYS A 428 -7.02 -20.55 -23.04
C LYS A 428 -7.88 -19.66 -22.12
N ALA A 429 -7.38 -19.25 -20.94
CA ALA A 429 -8.11 -18.34 -20.06
C ALA A 429 -8.14 -16.93 -20.64
N TYR A 430 -9.28 -16.27 -20.51
CA TYR A 430 -9.46 -14.85 -20.81
C TYR A 430 -9.22 -14.02 -19.57
N PHE A 431 -8.42 -12.96 -19.68
CA PHE A 431 -8.32 -11.97 -18.61
C PHE A 431 -9.58 -11.12 -18.54
N ALA A 432 -10.10 -10.91 -17.32
CA ALA A 432 -11.21 -9.99 -17.09
C ALA A 432 -11.08 -9.24 -15.77
N ILE A 433 -11.74 -8.07 -15.70
CA ILE A 433 -11.88 -7.27 -14.48
C ILE A 433 -13.24 -7.58 -13.86
N ARG A 434 -13.27 -8.01 -12.59
CA ARG A 434 -14.49 -8.46 -11.92
C ARG A 434 -15.63 -7.42 -11.97
N SER A 435 -15.32 -6.14 -11.72
CA SER A 435 -16.32 -5.07 -11.65
C SER A 435 -17.12 -4.87 -12.94
N ARG A 436 -16.59 -5.35 -14.09
CA ARG A 436 -17.19 -5.26 -15.43
C ARG A 436 -17.81 -6.57 -15.93
N LEU A 437 -17.39 -7.70 -15.35
CA LEU A 437 -17.68 -9.03 -15.87
C LEU A 437 -19.19 -9.33 -15.95
N ALA A 438 -19.97 -8.95 -14.96
CA ALA A 438 -21.42 -9.18 -14.95
C ALA A 438 -22.14 -8.33 -16.03
N ASP A 439 -21.67 -7.12 -16.28
CA ASP A 439 -22.23 -6.22 -17.31
C ASP A 439 -21.95 -6.76 -18.73
N ASP A 440 -20.85 -7.50 -18.90
CA ASP A 440 -20.45 -8.11 -20.17
C ASP A 440 -20.89 -9.59 -20.33
N ALA A 441 -21.69 -10.11 -19.39
CA ALA A 441 -22.10 -11.54 -19.37
C ALA A 441 -22.67 -12.05 -20.71
N ALA A 442 -23.47 -11.21 -21.39
CA ALA A 442 -24.07 -11.55 -22.69
C ALA A 442 -23.06 -11.58 -23.87
N ARG A 443 -21.87 -11.02 -23.66
CA ARG A 443 -20.81 -10.92 -24.67
C ARG A 443 -19.70 -11.94 -24.47
N LEU A 444 -19.78 -12.75 -23.41
CA LEU A 444 -18.77 -13.77 -23.13
C LEU A 444 -18.72 -14.81 -24.25
N PRO A 445 -17.52 -15.21 -24.69
CA PRO A 445 -17.37 -16.13 -25.81
C PRO A 445 -17.96 -17.51 -25.53
N GLY A 446 -18.38 -18.25 -26.60
CA GLY A 446 -18.89 -19.62 -26.53
C GLY A 446 -20.17 -19.80 -25.73
N ASP A 447 -20.65 -21.05 -25.65
CA ASP A 447 -21.93 -21.42 -24.99
C ASP A 447 -21.73 -22.35 -23.77
N GLY A 448 -20.51 -22.80 -23.49
CA GLY A 448 -20.18 -23.74 -22.40
C GLY A 448 -20.28 -23.14 -21.01
N SER A 449 -20.02 -23.97 -20.00
CA SER A 449 -19.90 -23.50 -18.61
C SER A 449 -18.79 -22.47 -18.47
N ILE A 450 -18.97 -21.52 -17.57
CA ILE A 450 -17.96 -20.50 -17.24
C ILE A 450 -17.22 -20.92 -16.00
N ILE A 451 -15.89 -20.97 -16.09
CA ILE A 451 -15.01 -21.28 -14.99
C ILE A 451 -14.22 -20.02 -14.62
N LEU A 452 -14.36 -19.57 -13.39
CA LEU A 452 -13.63 -18.41 -12.89
C LEU A 452 -12.41 -18.85 -12.07
N THR A 453 -11.30 -18.14 -12.25
CA THR A 453 -10.10 -18.32 -11.42
C THR A 453 -9.56 -16.97 -10.94
N SER A 454 -8.75 -17.02 -9.89
CA SER A 454 -7.88 -15.96 -9.37
C SER A 454 -6.75 -16.64 -8.61
N SER A 455 -5.75 -15.94 -8.08
CA SER A 455 -4.59 -16.54 -7.41
C SER A 455 -4.95 -17.67 -6.45
N ASP A 456 -5.86 -17.40 -5.46
CA ASP A 456 -6.29 -18.35 -4.43
C ASP A 456 -7.77 -18.75 -4.54
N GLY A 457 -8.47 -18.28 -5.56
CA GLY A 457 -9.90 -18.53 -5.80
C GLY A 457 -10.87 -17.62 -5.04
N LYS A 458 -10.41 -16.81 -4.08
CA LYS A 458 -11.31 -15.97 -3.26
C LYS A 458 -12.01 -14.89 -4.08
N LEU A 459 -11.26 -14.15 -4.89
CA LEU A 459 -11.85 -13.14 -5.78
C LEU A 459 -12.83 -13.77 -6.77
N ALA A 460 -12.47 -14.92 -7.33
CA ALA A 460 -13.32 -15.68 -8.23
C ALA A 460 -14.62 -16.13 -7.57
N ALA A 461 -14.62 -16.47 -6.27
CA ALA A 461 -15.84 -16.86 -5.55
C ALA A 461 -16.84 -15.69 -5.46
N PHE A 462 -16.39 -14.49 -5.14
CA PHE A 462 -17.26 -13.30 -5.16
C PHE A 462 -17.75 -12.96 -6.58
N ALA A 463 -16.87 -13.08 -7.57
CA ALA A 463 -17.26 -12.85 -8.97
C ALA A 463 -18.28 -13.87 -9.48
N ALA A 464 -18.22 -15.12 -9.01
CA ALA A 464 -19.18 -16.14 -9.40
C ALA A 464 -20.62 -15.79 -8.96
N VAL A 465 -20.80 -15.19 -7.80
CA VAL A 465 -22.12 -14.69 -7.34
C VAL A 465 -22.60 -13.56 -8.25
N ASP A 466 -21.73 -12.58 -8.53
CA ASP A 466 -22.09 -11.44 -9.39
C ASP A 466 -22.46 -11.92 -10.82
N LEU A 467 -21.68 -12.84 -11.38
CA LEU A 467 -21.90 -13.35 -12.74
C LEU A 467 -23.10 -14.28 -12.84
N ALA A 468 -23.32 -15.16 -11.86
CA ALA A 468 -24.48 -16.07 -11.84
C ALA A 468 -25.82 -15.33 -11.83
N ALA A 469 -25.87 -14.12 -11.26
CA ALA A 469 -27.04 -13.26 -11.30
C ALA A 469 -27.28 -12.62 -12.71
N ALA A 470 -26.26 -12.59 -13.57
CA ALA A 470 -26.28 -11.93 -14.89
C ALA A 470 -26.31 -12.92 -16.08
N THR A 471 -26.18 -14.23 -15.83
CA THR A 471 -26.18 -15.25 -16.90
C THR A 471 -26.99 -16.49 -16.52
N HIS A 472 -27.47 -17.22 -17.51
CA HIS A 472 -28.09 -18.55 -17.32
C HIS A 472 -27.09 -19.71 -17.46
N ARG A 473 -25.84 -19.40 -17.81
CA ARG A 473 -24.78 -20.41 -17.97
C ARG A 473 -24.30 -20.87 -16.59
N PRO A 474 -23.96 -22.18 -16.43
CA PRO A 474 -23.35 -22.65 -15.19
C PRO A 474 -22.03 -21.88 -14.92
N VAL A 475 -21.84 -21.41 -13.69
CA VAL A 475 -20.64 -20.71 -13.24
C VAL A 475 -20.01 -21.52 -12.11
N ARG A 476 -18.73 -21.91 -12.29
CA ARG A 476 -17.95 -22.64 -11.28
C ARG A 476 -16.62 -21.91 -11.03
N VAL A 477 -16.01 -22.22 -9.90
CA VAL A 477 -14.72 -21.61 -9.49
C VAL A 477 -13.66 -22.69 -9.37
N VAL A 478 -12.44 -22.42 -9.82
CA VAL A 478 -11.30 -23.32 -9.65
C VAL A 478 -10.97 -23.43 -8.15
N ALA A 479 -11.10 -24.63 -7.59
CA ALA A 479 -10.78 -24.89 -6.19
C ALA A 479 -9.32 -24.54 -5.89
N GLY A 480 -9.08 -23.56 -4.99
CA GLY A 480 -7.76 -23.02 -4.67
C GLY A 480 -7.10 -22.19 -5.78
N GLY A 481 -7.85 -21.83 -6.82
CA GLY A 481 -7.45 -20.90 -7.88
C GLY A 481 -6.29 -21.36 -8.74
N THR A 482 -5.65 -20.40 -9.42
CA THR A 482 -4.49 -20.63 -10.29
C THR A 482 -3.28 -21.17 -9.51
N THR A 483 -3.20 -20.90 -8.21
CA THR A 483 -2.15 -21.50 -7.34
C THR A 483 -2.32 -23.02 -7.21
N ALA A 484 -3.54 -23.53 -7.01
CA ALA A 484 -3.79 -24.97 -6.97
C ALA A 484 -3.51 -25.64 -8.32
N TRP A 485 -3.88 -24.98 -9.43
CA TRP A 485 -3.54 -25.43 -10.79
C TRP A 485 -2.02 -25.60 -10.96
N ARG A 486 -1.24 -24.60 -10.56
CA ARG A 486 0.23 -24.62 -10.61
C ARG A 486 0.81 -25.72 -9.72
N ASN A 487 0.30 -25.86 -8.50
CA ASN A 487 0.74 -26.90 -7.54
C ASN A 487 0.45 -28.33 -8.01
N ALA A 488 -0.58 -28.51 -8.85
CA ALA A 488 -0.88 -29.78 -9.52
C ALA A 488 0.08 -30.08 -10.70
N GLY A 489 1.05 -29.20 -10.98
CA GLY A 489 2.00 -29.37 -12.08
C GLY A 489 1.40 -29.23 -13.47
N LEU A 490 0.23 -28.59 -13.58
CA LEU A 490 -0.47 -28.41 -14.86
C LEU A 490 0.13 -27.25 -15.67
N PRO A 491 0.01 -27.28 -17.02
CA PRO A 491 0.64 -26.28 -17.88
C PRO A 491 0.07 -24.88 -17.68
N LEU A 492 0.91 -23.87 -17.87
CA LEU A 492 0.53 -22.47 -17.87
C LEU A 492 0.85 -21.84 -19.22
N GLU A 493 0.00 -20.91 -19.67
CA GLU A 493 0.29 -19.98 -20.76
C GLU A 493 0.80 -18.65 -20.19
N THR A 494 1.58 -17.91 -20.98
CA THR A 494 2.15 -16.62 -20.59
C THR A 494 1.87 -15.53 -21.61
N GLY A 495 1.84 -14.29 -21.17
CA GLY A 495 1.61 -13.12 -22.03
C GLY A 495 0.16 -12.65 -22.07
N ALA A 496 -0.07 -11.54 -22.76
CA ALA A 496 -1.38 -10.92 -22.93
C ALA A 496 -2.10 -11.51 -24.16
N ILE A 497 -2.60 -12.73 -24.06
CA ILE A 497 -3.10 -13.48 -25.23
C ILE A 497 -4.59 -13.24 -25.47
N ALA A 498 -5.43 -13.39 -24.46
CA ALA A 498 -6.88 -13.30 -24.57
C ALA A 498 -7.45 -12.33 -23.53
N LEU A 499 -7.91 -11.18 -23.98
CA LEU A 499 -8.35 -10.10 -23.09
C LEU A 499 -9.83 -9.78 -23.36
N LEU A 500 -10.68 -9.92 -22.32
CA LEU A 500 -12.04 -9.36 -22.34
C LEU A 500 -12.02 -7.86 -21.98
N HIS A 501 -11.09 -7.45 -21.14
CA HIS A 501 -10.91 -6.06 -20.71
C HIS A 501 -9.45 -5.61 -20.89
N PRO A 502 -9.20 -4.32 -21.17
CA PRO A 502 -7.85 -3.78 -21.16
C PRO A 502 -7.23 -3.86 -19.76
N PHE A 503 -5.91 -3.83 -19.69
CA PHE A 503 -5.18 -3.83 -18.43
C PHE A 503 -5.30 -2.47 -17.72
N GLU A 504 -6.35 -2.32 -16.93
CA GLU A 504 -6.66 -1.13 -16.13
C GLU A 504 -6.80 -1.43 -14.64
N ASP A 505 -6.57 -2.67 -14.24
CA ASP A 505 -6.71 -3.19 -12.89
C ASP A 505 -5.67 -2.65 -11.92
N ILE A 506 -4.42 -2.50 -12.36
CA ILE A 506 -3.27 -2.06 -11.55
C ILE A 506 -2.51 -0.90 -12.18
N TRP A 507 -1.78 -0.17 -11.34
CA TRP A 507 -0.74 0.73 -11.81
C TRP A 507 0.51 -0.07 -12.23
N ARG A 508 1.05 0.22 -13.41
CA ARG A 508 2.27 -0.41 -13.92
C ARG A 508 3.47 0.48 -13.68
N THR A 509 4.50 -0.09 -13.05
CA THR A 509 5.72 0.66 -12.77
C THR A 509 6.51 0.93 -14.04
N PRO A 510 7.28 2.03 -14.12
CA PRO A 510 8.15 2.31 -15.27
C PRO A 510 9.15 1.20 -15.60
N TYR A 511 9.55 0.36 -14.64
CA TYR A 511 10.43 -0.79 -14.87
C TYR A 511 9.82 -1.89 -15.76
N GLN A 512 8.49 -1.90 -15.96
CA GLN A 512 7.79 -2.94 -16.74
C GLN A 512 7.80 -2.69 -18.25
N TYR A 513 8.25 -1.52 -18.70
CA TYR A 513 8.44 -1.29 -20.13
C TYR A 513 9.59 -2.15 -20.65
N LYS A 514 9.32 -2.95 -21.70
CA LYS A 514 10.30 -3.88 -22.28
C LYS A 514 11.39 -3.13 -23.06
N GLU A 515 10.98 -2.17 -23.87
CA GLU A 515 11.88 -1.35 -24.69
C GLU A 515 12.63 -0.35 -23.81
N GLN A 516 13.97 -0.35 -23.88
CA GLN A 516 14.84 0.48 -23.04
C GLN A 516 14.55 1.98 -23.22
N SER A 517 14.34 2.44 -24.45
CA SER A 517 14.05 3.84 -24.73
C SER A 517 12.74 4.31 -24.07
N GLN A 518 11.69 3.49 -24.16
CA GLN A 518 10.39 3.75 -23.52
C GLN A 518 10.54 3.71 -21.99
N ARG A 519 11.25 2.74 -21.45
CA ARG A 519 11.51 2.63 -20.01
C ARG A 519 12.24 3.85 -19.47
N PHE A 520 13.28 4.35 -20.16
CA PHE A 520 14.03 5.54 -19.73
C PHE A 520 13.21 6.83 -19.88
N ALA A 521 12.36 6.94 -20.90
CA ALA A 521 11.39 8.03 -20.99
C ALA A 521 10.43 8.02 -19.80
N ALA A 522 9.86 6.85 -19.48
CA ALA A 522 8.96 6.69 -18.35
C ALA A 522 9.65 6.93 -16.98
N PHE A 523 10.95 6.61 -16.85
CA PHE A 523 11.70 6.97 -15.64
C PHE A 523 11.82 8.49 -15.47
N ARG A 524 12.15 9.23 -16.54
CA ARG A 524 12.25 10.70 -16.46
C ARG A 524 10.91 11.34 -16.13
N GLU A 525 9.86 10.93 -16.85
CA GLU A 525 8.50 11.41 -16.59
C GLU A 525 8.06 11.15 -15.14
N TYR A 526 8.35 9.97 -14.61
CA TYR A 526 8.03 9.60 -13.25
C TYR A 526 8.81 10.46 -12.21
N LEU A 527 10.10 10.70 -12.43
CA LEU A 527 10.93 11.50 -11.54
C LEU A 527 10.53 12.99 -11.56
N ASP A 528 10.26 13.53 -12.75
CA ASP A 528 9.76 14.91 -12.91
C ASP A 528 8.41 15.08 -12.22
N TRP A 529 7.53 14.07 -12.33
CA TRP A 529 6.24 14.04 -11.65
C TRP A 529 6.41 14.01 -10.11
N GLU A 530 7.31 13.18 -9.55
CA GLU A 530 7.55 13.15 -8.09
C GLU A 530 7.98 14.55 -7.59
N ILE A 531 8.91 15.21 -8.27
CA ILE A 531 9.40 16.55 -7.91
C ILE A 531 8.29 17.59 -7.94
N GLU A 532 7.38 17.55 -8.92
CA GLU A 532 6.27 18.51 -9.05
C GLU A 532 5.19 18.34 -7.97
N LEU A 533 5.17 17.21 -7.25
CA LEU A 533 4.19 16.96 -6.18
C LEU A 533 4.18 18.04 -5.09
N VAL A 534 5.32 18.70 -4.78
CA VAL A 534 5.36 19.78 -3.79
C VAL A 534 4.52 20.97 -4.24
N ASN A 535 4.63 21.37 -5.50
CA ASN A 535 3.86 22.45 -6.07
C ASN A 535 2.37 22.10 -6.10
N GLN A 536 2.04 20.85 -6.43
CA GLN A 536 0.67 20.38 -6.46
C GLN A 536 0.05 20.33 -5.05
N LEU A 537 0.81 19.89 -4.03
CA LEU A 537 0.41 19.96 -2.62
C LEU A 537 0.05 21.38 -2.18
N ASN A 538 0.88 22.37 -2.57
CA ASN A 538 0.65 23.76 -2.21
C ASN A 538 -0.64 24.31 -2.83
N ARG A 539 -0.99 23.88 -4.05
CA ARG A 539 -2.26 24.25 -4.69
C ARG A 539 -3.46 23.55 -4.04
N ASP A 540 -3.32 22.26 -3.69
CA ASP A 540 -4.38 21.47 -3.07
C ASP A 540 -4.71 21.95 -1.65
N GLY A 541 -3.71 22.17 -0.80
CA GLY A 541 -3.84 22.70 0.55
C GLY A 541 -4.62 21.83 1.54
N THR A 542 -4.83 20.53 1.26
CA THR A 542 -5.47 19.58 2.20
C THR A 542 -4.47 18.79 3.01
N ALA A 543 -3.23 18.62 2.51
CA ALA A 543 -2.16 17.99 3.26
C ALA A 543 -1.75 18.87 4.44
N ASN A 544 -1.61 18.27 5.61
CA ASN A 544 -1.23 18.97 6.85
C ASN A 544 -0.09 18.22 7.53
N PHE A 545 1.08 18.19 6.89
CA PHE A 545 2.29 17.58 7.46
C PHE A 545 2.77 18.37 8.68
N ARG A 546 3.13 17.65 9.75
CA ARG A 546 3.60 18.28 10.98
C ARG A 546 5.11 18.53 10.92
N THR A 547 5.50 19.72 11.38
CA THR A 547 6.88 20.10 11.68
C THR A 547 7.05 20.28 13.17
N PHE A 548 8.25 20.07 13.69
CA PHE A 548 8.58 20.20 15.11
C PHE A 548 9.53 21.37 15.33
N ALA A 549 9.42 22.04 16.49
CA ALA A 549 10.11 23.31 16.75
C ALA A 549 11.65 23.24 16.64
N GLU A 550 12.23 22.09 16.97
CA GLU A 550 13.68 21.85 16.89
C GLU A 550 14.19 21.67 15.44
N ASP A 551 13.27 21.47 14.48
CA ASP A 551 13.63 21.26 13.07
C ASP A 551 14.24 22.52 12.42
N LYS A 552 14.03 23.71 12.99
CA LYS A 552 14.53 24.99 12.46
C LYS A 552 15.92 25.38 13.00
N GLN A 553 16.50 24.63 13.93
CA GLN A 553 17.81 24.94 14.54
C GLN A 553 18.99 24.23 13.93
N SER A 554 18.77 23.36 12.93
CA SER A 554 19.80 22.51 12.32
C SER A 554 20.24 22.95 10.92
N VAL A 555 19.95 24.21 10.51
CA VAL A 555 20.38 24.77 9.22
C VAL A 555 21.48 25.79 9.45
#